data_5ad5e8364a02386d7afb37633fde3a7d
#
_entry.id   5ad5e8364a02386d7afb37633fde3a7d
#
_cell.length_a   1.000
_cell.length_b   1.000
_cell.length_c   1.000
_cell.angle_alpha   90.00
_cell.angle_beta   90.00
_cell.angle_gamma   90.00
#
_symmetry.space_group_name_H-M   'P 1'
#
loop_
_entity.id
_entity.type
_entity.pdbx_description
1 polymer ?
#
loop_
_entity_poly.entity_id
_entity_poly.type
_entity_poly.pdbx_seq_one_letter_code
_entity_poly.pdbx_strand_id
1 'polypeptide(L)'
;MSTVRVLLCMLGLCLQSCSSRAEEPPVVSEAMNTYYTRQSRISDVMNDSAFGDYGRLIFPVNTGYWSGTTLEQLQLTWYNYIDPDKTVEVCNYLRAHANNCFIDIYTEVEKQANPNLRNTGVFFFRGNRNAPFAICNAGGGFSYVGAMHDSFPHALELSKQGYNAFALIYRPGDAYEDLARAIAYICDHADELGVSRTGYSLWGGSAGARMAATLGNSANLHSLTGRTDLPQASAVIMQYTGYTTVSQYDSPTYACCGTSDGIASWRTMQSRLESLSALGIPTEFHSYSGLPHGFGLGTGTVAEGWLDDAVRFWQQQSGATAICSATANTKQSDTIYSLNGIRRNTIQKGINIVNGKKQYIK
;
A
#
# COMPACT_ATOMS: atom_id res chain seq x y z
N MET A 1 20.87 82.07 -25.67
CA MET A 1 20.03 81.02 -26.25
C MET A 1 20.96 79.92 -26.69
N SER A 2 21.14 78.91 -25.89
CA SER A 2 22.12 77.86 -26.09
C SER A 2 21.41 76.52 -26.06
N THR A 3 21.44 75.83 -27.15
CA THR A 3 20.74 74.54 -27.39
C THR A 3 21.69 73.42 -26.93
N VAL A 4 21.30 72.65 -25.92
CA VAL A 4 22.05 71.50 -25.44
C VAL A 4 21.47 70.28 -26.20
N ARG A 5 22.36 69.61 -26.94
CA ARG A 5 22.08 68.28 -27.55
C ARG A 5 22.36 67.17 -26.52
N VAL A 6 21.36 66.38 -26.18
CA VAL A 6 21.53 65.18 -25.38
C VAL A 6 21.79 64.04 -26.32
N LEU A 7 22.93 63.37 -26.09
CA LEU A 7 23.37 62.15 -26.81
C LEU A 7 22.84 60.94 -26.06
N LEU A 8 21.94 60.17 -26.68
CA LEU A 8 21.41 58.92 -26.11
C LEU A 8 22.33 57.76 -26.47
N CYS A 9 23.09 57.25 -25.50
CA CYS A 9 23.82 55.99 -25.62
C CYS A 9 22.85 54.82 -25.29
N MET A 10 22.53 54.01 -26.27
CA MET A 10 21.87 52.73 -26.07
C MET A 10 22.93 51.68 -25.65
N LEU A 11 22.95 51.29 -24.39
CA LEU A 11 23.61 50.09 -23.90
C LEU A 11 22.65 48.93 -24.04
N GLY A 12 22.93 48.02 -24.98
CA GLY A 12 22.28 46.72 -25.06
C GLY A 12 22.77 45.82 -23.92
N LEU A 13 21.90 45.54 -22.92
CA LEU A 13 22.12 44.47 -21.97
C LEU A 13 21.67 43.16 -22.58
N CYS A 14 22.64 42.28 -22.96
CA CYS A 14 22.40 40.88 -23.15
C CYS A 14 22.13 40.22 -21.80
N LEU A 15 20.86 39.95 -21.50
CA LEU A 15 20.49 39.06 -20.41
C LEU A 15 20.69 37.60 -20.85
N GLN A 16 21.87 37.05 -20.54
CA GLN A 16 22.07 35.60 -20.52
C GLN A 16 21.32 35.06 -19.31
N SER A 17 20.17 34.42 -19.53
CA SER A 17 19.49 33.62 -18.53
C SER A 17 20.32 32.35 -18.28
N CYS A 18 21.18 32.39 -17.27
CA CYS A 18 21.74 31.17 -16.68
C CYS A 18 20.61 30.47 -15.93
N SER A 19 19.99 29.49 -16.58
CA SER A 19 19.14 28.50 -15.94
C SER A 19 20.06 27.58 -15.14
N SER A 20 20.24 27.87 -13.86
CA SER A 20 20.82 26.91 -12.93
C SER A 20 19.79 25.79 -12.70
N ARG A 21 19.96 24.70 -13.46
CA ARG A 21 19.31 23.44 -13.16
C ARG A 21 19.84 23.00 -11.79
N ALA A 22 19.02 23.10 -10.76
CA ALA A 22 19.32 22.45 -9.50
C ALA A 22 19.41 20.96 -9.77
N GLU A 23 20.60 20.39 -9.64
CA GLU A 23 20.79 18.93 -9.61
C GLU A 23 20.04 18.42 -8.37
N GLU A 24 18.98 17.63 -8.59
CA GLU A 24 18.38 16.83 -7.52
C GLU A 24 19.47 15.91 -6.97
N PRO A 25 19.61 15.81 -5.64
CA PRO A 25 20.59 14.93 -5.06
C PRO A 25 20.28 13.48 -5.51
N PRO A 26 21.31 12.69 -5.81
CA PRO A 26 21.12 11.30 -6.20
C PRO A 26 20.34 10.58 -5.09
N VAL A 27 19.31 9.82 -5.46
CA VAL A 27 18.66 8.87 -4.57
C VAL A 27 19.73 7.85 -4.18
N VAL A 28 20.42 8.14 -3.07
CA VAL A 28 21.29 7.18 -2.42
C VAL A 28 20.37 6.08 -1.94
N SER A 29 20.52 4.87 -2.45
CA SER A 29 20.00 3.70 -1.79
C SER A 29 20.72 3.63 -0.44
N GLU A 30 20.14 4.21 0.61
CA GLU A 30 20.63 4.03 1.95
C GLU A 30 20.64 2.52 2.19
N ALA A 31 21.85 1.97 2.36
CA ALA A 31 21.98 0.62 2.88
C ALA A 31 21.25 0.64 4.24
N MET A 32 20.04 0.06 4.28
CA MET A 32 19.25 0.03 5.51
C MET A 32 20.09 -0.58 6.61
N ASN A 33 20.34 0.19 7.66
CA ASN A 33 21.01 -0.33 8.83
C ASN A 33 20.26 -1.58 9.31
N THR A 34 20.94 -2.68 9.44
CA THR A 34 20.33 -3.92 9.95
C THR A 34 20.23 -3.82 11.47
N TYR A 35 19.04 -3.42 11.95
CA TYR A 35 18.75 -3.39 13.40
C TYR A 35 18.33 -4.75 13.90
N TYR A 36 17.56 -5.49 13.10
CA TYR A 36 16.99 -6.78 13.46
C TYR A 36 17.36 -7.85 12.43
N THR A 37 17.43 -9.08 12.91
CA THR A 37 17.65 -10.31 12.11
C THR A 37 16.49 -11.28 12.36
N ARG A 38 16.44 -12.39 11.65
CA ARG A 38 15.46 -13.46 11.89
C ARG A 38 15.46 -13.95 13.33
N GLN A 39 16.62 -13.94 14.02
CA GLN A 39 16.79 -14.38 15.40
C GLN A 39 16.46 -13.30 16.44
N SER A 40 16.19 -12.06 16.02
CA SER A 40 15.76 -11.00 16.94
C SER A 40 14.46 -11.39 17.60
N ARG A 41 14.36 -11.14 18.90
CA ARG A 41 13.16 -11.48 19.67
C ARG A 41 12.04 -10.48 19.34
N ILE A 42 10.83 -10.98 19.21
CA ILE A 42 9.64 -10.14 19.01
C ILE A 42 9.49 -9.13 20.14
N SER A 43 9.74 -9.55 21.39
CA SER A 43 9.73 -8.67 22.56
C SER A 43 10.72 -7.51 22.46
N ASP A 44 11.90 -7.74 21.85
CA ASP A 44 12.93 -6.71 21.74
C ASP A 44 12.51 -5.65 20.70
N VAL A 45 11.85 -6.07 19.62
CA VAL A 45 11.24 -5.13 18.65
C VAL A 45 10.13 -4.32 19.32
N MET A 46 9.19 -4.97 20.03
CA MET A 46 8.07 -4.29 20.68
C MET A 46 8.51 -3.28 21.75
N ASN A 47 9.62 -3.54 22.44
CA ASN A 47 10.14 -2.73 23.53
C ASN A 47 11.35 -1.86 23.12
N ASP A 48 11.69 -1.79 21.83
CA ASP A 48 12.75 -0.88 21.38
C ASP A 48 12.34 0.56 21.67
N SER A 49 13.19 1.26 22.44
CA SER A 49 12.93 2.62 22.89
C SER A 49 12.72 3.63 21.77
N ALA A 50 13.19 3.34 20.56
CA ALA A 50 12.96 4.18 19.41
C ALA A 50 11.48 4.26 19.00
N PHE A 51 10.70 3.22 19.29
CA PHE A 51 9.27 3.21 18.98
C PHE A 51 8.40 3.86 20.08
N GLY A 52 8.96 4.11 21.28
CA GLY A 52 8.15 4.59 22.40
C GLY A 52 6.95 3.67 22.66
N ASP A 53 5.78 4.26 22.93
CA ASP A 53 4.58 3.50 23.30
C ASP A 53 3.92 2.75 22.12
N TYR A 54 4.25 3.09 20.86
CA TYR A 54 3.61 2.45 19.71
C TYR A 54 4.30 1.15 19.25
N GLY A 55 5.50 0.83 19.75
CA GLY A 55 6.19 -0.42 19.42
C GLY A 55 5.33 -1.66 19.66
N ARG A 56 4.49 -1.65 20.69
CA ARG A 56 3.53 -2.71 21.01
C ARG A 56 2.45 -2.93 19.93
N LEU A 57 2.24 -1.96 19.02
CA LEU A 57 1.25 -2.05 17.94
C LEU A 57 1.82 -2.71 16.66
N ILE A 58 3.13 -2.97 16.60
CA ILE A 58 3.79 -3.62 15.46
C ILE A 58 3.32 -5.08 15.33
N PHE A 59 3.02 -5.73 16.44
CA PHE A 59 2.45 -7.08 16.51
C PHE A 59 1.04 -7.04 17.10
N PRO A 60 0.21 -8.10 16.89
CA PRO A 60 -1.16 -8.05 17.38
C PRO A 60 -1.22 -7.81 18.89
N VAL A 61 -1.99 -6.81 19.29
CA VAL A 61 -2.22 -6.47 20.72
C VAL A 61 -2.84 -7.62 21.47
N ASN A 62 -3.73 -8.37 20.81
CA ASN A 62 -4.31 -9.59 21.38
C ASN A 62 -3.34 -10.77 21.21
N THR A 63 -2.62 -11.10 22.28
CA THR A 63 -1.57 -12.14 22.29
C THR A 63 -2.09 -13.56 22.10
N GLY A 64 -3.41 -13.80 22.20
CA GLY A 64 -3.99 -15.12 21.94
C GLY A 64 -4.02 -15.52 20.45
N TYR A 65 -3.68 -14.62 19.54
CA TYR A 65 -3.76 -14.86 18.09
C TYR A 65 -2.42 -14.94 17.38
N TRP A 66 -1.32 -14.95 18.12
CA TRP A 66 0.00 -15.14 17.55
C TRP A 66 0.91 -15.91 18.49
N SER A 67 1.98 -16.49 17.94
CA SER A 67 3.00 -17.23 18.68
C SER A 67 4.37 -17.04 18.03
N GLY A 68 5.39 -17.53 18.71
CA GLY A 68 6.79 -17.40 18.33
C GLY A 68 7.56 -16.51 19.30
N THR A 69 8.87 -16.75 19.40
CA THR A 69 9.77 -15.97 20.25
C THR A 69 10.62 -15.00 19.42
N THR A 70 11.00 -15.42 18.21
CA THR A 70 11.82 -14.65 17.27
C THR A 70 11.02 -14.27 16.03
N LEU A 71 11.55 -13.33 15.24
CA LEU A 71 10.91 -12.92 13.98
C LEU A 71 10.76 -14.09 13.00
N GLU A 72 11.71 -15.03 13.00
CA GLU A 72 11.64 -16.25 12.18
C GLU A 72 10.52 -17.19 12.61
N GLN A 73 10.16 -17.19 13.89
CA GLN A 73 9.17 -18.08 14.48
C GLN A 73 7.78 -17.47 14.54
N LEU A 74 7.60 -16.24 14.07
CA LEU A 74 6.30 -15.58 14.10
C LEU A 74 5.25 -16.40 13.35
N GLN A 75 4.17 -16.71 14.04
CA GLN A 75 2.98 -17.32 13.47
C GLN A 75 1.75 -16.50 13.85
N LEU A 76 0.85 -16.31 12.91
CA LEU A 76 -0.43 -15.63 13.12
C LEU A 76 -1.56 -16.63 12.88
N THR A 77 -2.58 -16.58 13.71
CA THR A 77 -3.77 -17.44 13.56
C THR A 77 -4.43 -17.20 12.20
N TRP A 78 -4.84 -18.27 11.53
CA TRP A 78 -5.45 -18.33 10.18
C TRP A 78 -4.52 -18.06 9.00
N TYR A 79 -3.22 -17.82 9.22
CA TYR A 79 -2.23 -17.74 8.16
C TYR A 79 -1.29 -18.95 8.21
N ASN A 80 -1.12 -19.59 7.07
CA ASN A 80 -0.32 -20.81 6.99
C ASN A 80 1.19 -20.54 7.03
N TYR A 81 1.59 -19.33 6.63
CA TYR A 81 2.99 -18.96 6.53
C TYR A 81 3.14 -17.45 6.66
N ILE A 82 4.09 -17.04 7.45
CA ILE A 82 4.55 -15.65 7.56
C ILE A 82 5.99 -15.63 7.05
N ASP A 83 6.25 -14.79 6.05
CA ASP A 83 7.59 -14.67 5.47
C ASP A 83 8.56 -14.01 6.47
N PRO A 84 9.57 -14.74 6.98
CA PRO A 84 10.47 -14.19 7.98
C PRO A 84 11.42 -13.12 7.41
N ASP A 85 11.80 -13.20 6.14
CA ASP A 85 12.64 -12.16 5.51
C ASP A 85 11.86 -10.87 5.35
N LYS A 86 10.61 -10.97 4.91
CA LYS A 86 9.73 -9.82 4.81
C LYS A 86 9.39 -9.22 6.18
N THR A 87 9.22 -10.06 7.20
CA THR A 87 9.04 -9.63 8.60
C THR A 87 10.24 -8.81 9.08
N VAL A 88 11.46 -9.31 8.84
CA VAL A 88 12.71 -8.61 9.18
C VAL A 88 12.84 -7.30 8.41
N GLU A 89 12.55 -7.30 7.12
CA GLU A 89 12.59 -6.11 6.26
C GLU A 89 11.64 -5.02 6.77
N VAL A 90 10.39 -5.38 7.09
CA VAL A 90 9.40 -4.47 7.68
C VAL A 90 9.89 -3.91 9.02
N CYS A 91 10.36 -4.76 9.93
CA CYS A 91 10.86 -4.30 11.23
C CYS A 91 12.05 -3.35 11.09
N ASN A 92 12.99 -3.62 10.19
CA ASN A 92 14.12 -2.75 9.91
C ASN A 92 13.70 -1.42 9.28
N TYR A 93 12.74 -1.44 8.33
CA TYR A 93 12.17 -0.21 7.78
C TYR A 93 11.54 0.66 8.88
N LEU A 94 10.67 0.08 9.70
CA LEU A 94 10.01 0.80 10.79
C LEU A 94 11.03 1.37 11.78
N ARG A 95 12.07 0.60 12.10
CA ARG A 95 13.13 1.05 13.03
C ARG A 95 13.96 2.21 12.46
N ALA A 96 14.29 2.15 11.17
CA ALA A 96 15.01 3.24 10.49
C ALA A 96 14.18 4.53 10.45
N HIS A 97 12.86 4.44 10.45
CA HIS A 97 11.93 5.57 10.36
C HIS A 97 11.15 5.82 11.67
N ALA A 98 11.60 5.30 12.79
CA ALA A 98 10.86 5.28 14.05
C ALA A 98 10.35 6.65 14.50
N ASN A 99 11.07 7.73 14.19
CA ASN A 99 10.68 9.09 14.59
C ASN A 99 9.47 9.66 13.81
N ASN A 100 9.09 9.05 12.68
CA ASN A 100 8.09 9.62 11.78
C ASN A 100 7.25 8.58 11.02
N CYS A 101 7.35 7.29 11.38
CA CYS A 101 6.57 6.23 10.73
C CYS A 101 5.24 5.95 11.41
N PHE A 102 4.98 6.43 12.61
CA PHE A 102 3.70 6.25 13.28
C PHE A 102 2.95 7.57 13.40
N ILE A 103 1.66 7.54 13.08
CA ILE A 103 0.75 8.67 13.17
C ILE A 103 -0.41 8.29 14.05
N ASP A 104 -0.59 9.07 15.07
CA ASP A 104 -1.72 8.96 15.98
C ASP A 104 -2.92 9.69 15.38
N ILE A 105 -3.98 8.98 15.10
CA ILE A 105 -5.18 9.53 14.45
C ILE A 105 -6.21 10.06 15.46
N TYR A 106 -5.98 9.89 16.75
CA TYR A 106 -6.80 10.41 17.83
C TYR A 106 -5.99 11.34 18.75
N THR A 107 -6.60 12.40 19.21
CA THR A 107 -5.99 13.36 20.12
C THR A 107 -5.83 12.78 21.52
N GLU A 108 -4.91 13.35 22.31
CA GLU A 108 -4.75 12.95 23.72
C GLU A 108 -6.01 13.19 24.56
N VAL A 109 -6.82 14.21 24.22
CA VAL A 109 -8.10 14.45 24.90
C VAL A 109 -9.09 13.31 24.63
N GLU A 110 -9.19 12.86 23.38
CA GLU A 110 -10.01 11.71 23.00
C GLU A 110 -9.54 10.44 23.73
N LYS A 111 -8.22 10.20 23.79
CA LYS A 111 -7.64 9.04 24.47
C LYS A 111 -7.77 9.07 26.00
N GLN A 112 -7.81 10.25 26.59
CA GLN A 112 -8.12 10.39 28.03
C GLN A 112 -9.59 10.02 28.31
N ALA A 113 -10.50 10.41 27.41
CA ALA A 113 -11.91 10.06 27.51
C ALA A 113 -12.16 8.56 27.19
N ASN A 114 -11.40 8.00 26.26
CA ASN A 114 -11.48 6.58 25.89
C ASN A 114 -10.07 5.98 25.71
N PRO A 115 -9.48 5.39 26.76
CA PRO A 115 -8.14 4.82 26.71
C PRO A 115 -7.93 3.73 25.64
N ASN A 116 -9.01 3.08 25.17
CA ASN A 116 -8.93 2.08 24.11
C ASN A 116 -8.45 2.66 22.76
N LEU A 117 -8.61 3.98 22.57
CA LEU A 117 -8.09 4.70 21.40
C LEU A 117 -6.56 4.68 21.30
N ARG A 118 -5.84 4.27 22.34
CA ARG A 118 -4.40 4.04 22.30
C ARG A 118 -4.00 2.77 21.55
N ASN A 119 -4.98 1.92 21.20
CA ASN A 119 -4.76 0.66 20.50
C ASN A 119 -4.94 0.78 18.97
N THR A 120 -4.94 2.00 18.44
CA THR A 120 -5.10 2.27 17.01
C THR A 120 -4.14 3.36 16.56
N GLY A 121 -3.92 3.45 15.25
CA GLY A 121 -3.07 4.43 14.58
C GLY A 121 -2.63 3.91 13.23
N VAL A 122 -1.90 4.70 12.47
CA VAL A 122 -1.41 4.29 11.17
C VAL A 122 0.12 4.32 11.12
N PHE A 123 0.70 3.27 10.55
CA PHE A 123 2.11 3.24 10.20
C PHE A 123 2.29 3.75 8.78
N PHE A 124 3.14 4.74 8.59
CA PHE A 124 3.37 5.41 7.33
C PHE A 124 4.65 4.92 6.65
N PHE A 125 4.48 4.30 5.51
CA PHE A 125 5.53 3.90 4.58
C PHE A 125 5.59 4.95 3.46
N ARG A 126 6.62 5.79 3.50
CA ARG A 126 6.71 6.95 2.61
C ARG A 126 7.13 6.56 1.21
N GLY A 127 6.41 7.10 0.23
CA GLY A 127 6.77 7.10 -1.19
C GLY A 127 7.24 8.48 -1.65
N ASN A 128 6.92 8.82 -2.89
CA ASN A 128 7.25 10.12 -3.46
C ASN A 128 6.34 11.21 -2.88
N ARG A 129 6.90 12.39 -2.67
CA ARG A 129 6.12 13.55 -2.21
C ARG A 129 4.98 13.85 -3.19
N ASN A 130 3.79 14.13 -2.63
CA ASN A 130 2.55 14.42 -3.36
C ASN A 130 2.03 13.25 -4.24
N ALA A 131 2.61 12.05 -4.14
CA ALA A 131 2.01 10.88 -4.75
C ALA A 131 0.67 10.52 -4.07
N PRO A 132 -0.26 9.87 -4.78
CA PRO A 132 -1.45 9.28 -4.17
C PRO A 132 -1.08 8.33 -3.03
N PHE A 133 -2.00 8.10 -2.12
CA PHE A 133 -1.77 7.19 -1.01
C PHE A 133 -2.67 5.95 -1.06
N ALA A 134 -2.21 4.90 -0.41
CA ALA A 134 -2.96 3.69 -0.14
C ALA A 134 -3.16 3.54 1.38
N ILE A 135 -4.31 3.03 1.82
CA ILE A 135 -4.49 2.57 3.21
C ILE A 135 -4.64 1.06 3.17
N CYS A 136 -3.68 0.36 3.77
CA CYS A 136 -3.62 -1.10 3.84
C CYS A 136 -4.23 -1.58 5.17
N ASN A 137 -5.25 -2.43 5.07
CA ASN A 137 -6.00 -2.96 6.20
C ASN A 137 -5.77 -4.46 6.30
N ALA A 138 -5.22 -4.92 7.41
CA ALA A 138 -4.93 -6.34 7.58
C ALA A 138 -6.18 -7.16 7.90
N GLY A 139 -6.13 -8.46 7.59
CA GLY A 139 -7.07 -9.46 8.09
C GLY A 139 -6.89 -9.74 9.57
N GLY A 140 -7.55 -10.82 10.03
CA GLY A 140 -7.57 -11.26 11.42
C GLY A 140 -8.98 -11.42 11.97
N GLY A 141 -10.00 -11.53 11.08
CA GLY A 141 -11.39 -11.87 11.43
C GLY A 141 -12.07 -10.92 12.40
N PHE A 142 -11.63 -9.67 12.50
CA PHE A 142 -12.04 -8.70 13.54
C PHE A 142 -11.78 -9.18 14.97
N SER A 143 -10.83 -10.10 15.15
CA SER A 143 -10.37 -10.57 16.47
C SER A 143 -9.01 -10.03 16.82
N TYR A 144 -8.19 -9.77 15.81
CA TYR A 144 -6.87 -9.14 15.90
C TYR A 144 -6.50 -8.47 14.55
N VAL A 145 -5.36 -7.80 14.49
CA VAL A 145 -4.84 -7.17 13.27
C VAL A 145 -3.57 -7.92 12.83
N GLY A 146 -3.66 -8.64 11.71
CA GLY A 146 -2.55 -9.42 11.15
C GLY A 146 -1.58 -8.57 10.33
N ALA A 147 -1.16 -7.41 10.84
CA ALA A 147 -0.46 -6.38 10.07
C ALA A 147 0.84 -6.88 9.44
N MET A 148 1.59 -7.73 10.14
CA MET A 148 2.87 -8.24 9.66
C MET A 148 2.75 -9.15 8.43
N HIS A 149 1.54 -9.58 8.09
CA HIS A 149 1.27 -10.37 6.89
C HIS A 149 0.46 -9.63 5.84
N ASP A 150 -0.63 -8.95 6.23
CA ASP A 150 -1.67 -8.45 5.33
C ASP A 150 -1.66 -6.92 5.10
N SER A 151 -0.83 -6.14 5.80
CA SER A 151 -0.78 -4.69 5.57
C SER A 151 0.63 -4.12 5.51
N PHE A 152 1.52 -4.38 6.48
CA PHE A 152 2.89 -3.87 6.45
C PHE A 152 3.68 -4.27 5.20
N PRO A 153 3.69 -5.55 4.79
CA PRO A 153 4.37 -5.95 3.56
C PRO A 153 3.83 -5.24 2.32
N HIS A 154 2.51 -5.10 2.22
CA HIS A 154 1.86 -4.40 1.10
C HIS A 154 2.23 -2.92 1.08
N ALA A 155 2.15 -2.25 2.23
CA ALA A 155 2.51 -0.84 2.37
C ALA A 155 3.98 -0.58 2.03
N LEU A 156 4.87 -1.48 2.46
CA LEU A 156 6.30 -1.41 2.14
C LEU A 156 6.55 -1.55 0.64
N GLU A 157 5.92 -2.54 -0.03
CA GLU A 157 6.10 -2.72 -1.48
C GLU A 157 5.51 -1.55 -2.28
N LEU A 158 4.36 -1.01 -1.87
CA LEU A 158 3.79 0.18 -2.49
C LEU A 158 4.70 1.40 -2.32
N SER A 159 5.33 1.57 -1.15
CA SER A 159 6.27 2.67 -0.92
C SER A 159 7.51 2.59 -1.80
N LYS A 160 8.05 1.39 -2.04
CA LYS A 160 9.15 1.16 -2.98
C LYS A 160 8.79 1.52 -4.42
N GLN A 161 7.51 1.44 -4.77
CA GLN A 161 7.00 1.87 -6.09
C GLN A 161 6.71 3.37 -6.15
N GLY A 162 6.98 4.12 -5.07
CA GLY A 162 6.80 5.57 -5.00
C GLY A 162 5.42 6.02 -4.52
N TYR A 163 4.51 5.11 -4.14
CA TYR A 163 3.24 5.48 -3.53
C TYR A 163 3.41 5.70 -2.03
N ASN A 164 2.69 6.65 -1.49
CA ASN A 164 2.56 6.77 -0.04
C ASN A 164 1.61 5.67 0.46
N ALA A 165 2.00 4.93 1.49
CA ALA A 165 1.17 3.85 1.99
C ALA A 165 1.06 3.91 3.52
N PHE A 166 -0.15 3.74 4.02
CA PHE A 166 -0.47 3.71 5.43
C PHE A 166 -1.00 2.33 5.79
N ALA A 167 -0.46 1.72 6.83
CA ALA A 167 -0.97 0.48 7.37
C ALA A 167 -1.75 0.78 8.66
N LEU A 168 -3.05 0.55 8.64
CA LEU A 168 -3.91 0.83 9.78
C LEU A 168 -3.84 -0.31 10.79
N ILE A 169 -3.54 0.03 12.03
CA ILE A 169 -3.82 -0.82 13.18
C ILE A 169 -5.18 -0.38 13.73
N TYR A 170 -6.19 -1.17 13.50
CA TYR A 170 -7.56 -0.87 13.92
C TYR A 170 -7.93 -1.61 15.21
N ARG A 171 -8.88 -1.09 15.95
CA ARG A 171 -9.50 -1.81 17.08
C ARG A 171 -10.54 -2.79 16.52
N PRO A 172 -10.45 -4.09 16.80
CA PRO A 172 -11.36 -5.08 16.20
C PRO A 172 -12.85 -4.77 16.35
N GLY A 173 -13.26 -4.19 17.48
CA GLY A 173 -14.66 -3.80 17.73
C GLY A 173 -15.11 -2.52 17.02
N ASP A 174 -14.17 -1.65 16.62
CA ASP A 174 -14.43 -0.31 16.05
C ASP A 174 -13.65 -0.12 14.72
N ALA A 175 -13.51 -1.19 13.95
CA ALA A 175 -12.60 -1.24 12.79
C ALA A 175 -13.01 -0.28 11.66
N TYR A 176 -14.30 -0.11 11.43
CA TYR A 176 -14.81 0.80 10.39
C TYR A 176 -14.67 2.26 10.81
N GLU A 177 -14.89 2.55 12.09
CA GLU A 177 -14.72 3.87 12.70
C GLU A 177 -13.25 4.30 12.63
N ASP A 178 -12.32 3.40 12.95
CA ASP A 178 -10.88 3.67 12.88
C ASP A 178 -10.42 3.89 11.43
N LEU A 179 -10.94 3.13 10.47
CA LEU A 179 -10.63 3.36 9.05
C LEU A 179 -11.22 4.68 8.55
N ALA A 180 -12.47 4.99 8.92
CA ALA A 180 -13.11 6.27 8.58
C ALA A 180 -12.34 7.45 9.17
N ARG A 181 -11.88 7.34 10.42
CA ARG A 181 -11.03 8.32 11.09
C ARG A 181 -9.68 8.48 10.39
N ALA A 182 -9.04 7.37 10.00
CA ALA A 182 -7.76 7.40 9.29
C ALA A 182 -7.89 8.09 7.93
N ILE A 183 -8.93 7.79 7.15
CA ILE A 183 -9.20 8.46 5.86
C ILE A 183 -9.36 9.97 6.07
N ALA A 184 -10.21 10.38 7.03
CA ALA A 184 -10.43 11.79 7.32
C ALA A 184 -9.15 12.49 7.77
N TYR A 185 -8.41 11.89 8.69
CA TYR A 185 -7.14 12.44 9.21
C TYR A 185 -6.12 12.65 8.08
N ILE A 186 -5.88 11.63 7.26
CA ILE A 186 -4.90 11.71 6.17
C ILE A 186 -5.32 12.77 5.14
N CYS A 187 -6.60 12.85 4.79
CA CYS A 187 -7.12 13.87 3.88
C CYS A 187 -6.99 15.30 4.43
N ASP A 188 -7.19 15.49 5.73
CA ASP A 188 -7.09 16.80 6.38
C ASP A 188 -5.63 17.27 6.53
N HIS A 189 -4.69 16.33 6.68
CA HIS A 189 -3.26 16.61 6.87
C HIS A 189 -2.43 16.27 5.60
N ALA A 190 -3.08 16.20 4.42
CA ALA A 190 -2.44 15.74 3.20
C ALA A 190 -1.18 16.55 2.85
N ASP A 191 -1.22 17.88 2.96
CA ASP A 191 -0.09 18.76 2.68
C ASP A 191 1.07 18.54 3.64
N GLU A 192 0.79 18.39 4.95
CA GLU A 192 1.79 18.13 5.99
C GLU A 192 2.45 16.76 5.79
N LEU A 193 1.63 15.76 5.46
CA LEU A 193 2.09 14.40 5.20
C LEU A 193 2.82 14.30 3.85
N GLY A 194 2.64 15.28 2.97
CA GLY A 194 3.20 15.29 1.62
C GLY A 194 2.56 14.23 0.72
N VAL A 195 1.24 14.04 0.83
CA VAL A 195 0.47 13.08 0.02
C VAL A 195 -0.59 13.80 -0.81
N SER A 196 -1.06 13.18 -1.88
CA SER A 196 -2.22 13.72 -2.63
C SER A 196 -3.51 13.42 -1.86
N ARG A 197 -4.33 14.43 -1.65
CA ARG A 197 -5.66 14.26 -1.03
C ARG A 197 -6.63 13.43 -1.88
N THR A 198 -6.40 13.38 -3.19
CA THR A 198 -7.25 12.68 -4.16
C THR A 198 -6.51 11.52 -4.82
N GLY A 199 -7.25 10.62 -5.45
CA GLY A 199 -6.66 9.49 -6.15
C GLY A 199 -6.20 8.36 -5.24
N TYR A 200 -6.55 8.38 -3.95
CA TYR A 200 -6.15 7.33 -3.01
C TYR A 200 -6.89 6.02 -3.22
N SER A 201 -6.37 4.95 -2.65
CA SER A 201 -6.94 3.61 -2.69
C SER A 201 -7.03 2.96 -1.31
N LEU A 202 -7.99 2.04 -1.16
CA LEU A 202 -8.17 1.23 0.04
C LEU A 202 -7.84 -0.22 -0.27
N TRP A 203 -6.91 -0.80 0.48
CA TRP A 203 -6.41 -2.15 0.30
C TRP A 203 -6.76 -3.00 1.52
N GLY A 204 -6.97 -4.29 1.31
CA GLY A 204 -7.10 -5.17 2.47
C GLY A 204 -7.15 -6.65 2.13
N GLY A 205 -6.76 -7.47 3.13
CA GLY A 205 -6.91 -8.92 3.14
C GLY A 205 -8.01 -9.36 4.10
N SER A 206 -8.82 -10.36 3.74
CA SER A 206 -9.84 -10.96 4.61
C SER A 206 -10.80 -9.94 5.25
N ALA A 207 -10.78 -9.79 6.56
CA ALA A 207 -11.54 -8.76 7.28
C ALA A 207 -11.17 -7.34 6.82
N GLY A 208 -9.88 -7.07 6.57
CA GLY A 208 -9.40 -5.80 6.03
C GLY A 208 -9.95 -5.49 4.63
N ALA A 209 -10.11 -6.49 3.78
CA ALA A 209 -10.75 -6.33 2.48
C ALA A 209 -12.23 -5.94 2.61
N ARG A 210 -12.93 -6.51 3.59
CA ARG A 210 -14.29 -6.09 3.92
C ARG A 210 -14.35 -4.64 4.39
N MET A 211 -13.38 -4.21 5.23
CA MET A 211 -13.25 -2.81 5.64
C MET A 211 -13.04 -1.89 4.44
N ALA A 212 -12.07 -2.23 3.58
CA ALA A 212 -11.75 -1.47 2.38
C ALA A 212 -12.98 -1.32 1.46
N ALA A 213 -13.72 -2.41 1.21
CA ALA A 213 -14.92 -2.38 0.41
C ALA A 213 -16.05 -1.56 1.06
N THR A 214 -16.21 -1.67 2.38
CA THR A 214 -17.25 -0.92 3.11
C THR A 214 -17.01 0.59 3.06
N LEU A 215 -15.77 1.05 3.27
CA LEU A 215 -15.40 2.47 3.27
C LEU A 215 -15.06 3.02 1.86
N GLY A 216 -14.79 2.15 0.88
CA GLY A 216 -14.76 2.52 -0.54
C GLY A 216 -16.14 2.87 -1.10
N ASN A 217 -17.20 2.55 -0.36
CA ASN A 217 -18.54 3.04 -0.64
C ASN A 217 -18.69 4.45 -0.07
N SER A 218 -18.87 5.46 -0.94
CA SER A 218 -18.91 6.86 -0.54
C SER A 218 -20.05 7.18 0.42
N ALA A 219 -21.20 6.53 0.29
CA ALA A 219 -22.31 6.75 1.21
C ALA A 219 -21.99 6.25 2.64
N ASN A 220 -21.30 5.12 2.76
CA ASN A 220 -20.86 4.61 4.06
C ASN A 220 -19.79 5.52 4.69
N LEU A 221 -18.79 5.95 3.89
CA LEU A 221 -17.76 6.89 4.35
C LEU A 221 -18.38 8.18 4.89
N HIS A 222 -19.30 8.79 4.12
CA HIS A 222 -19.97 10.02 4.53
C HIS A 222 -20.84 9.82 5.77
N SER A 223 -21.52 8.67 5.88
CA SER A 223 -22.34 8.35 7.05
C SER A 223 -21.52 8.18 8.32
N LEU A 224 -20.39 7.47 8.25
CA LEU A 224 -19.52 7.22 9.41
C LEU A 224 -18.75 8.47 9.86
N THR A 225 -18.34 9.30 8.90
CA THR A 225 -17.58 10.51 9.22
C THR A 225 -18.45 11.73 9.49
N GLY A 226 -19.71 11.72 9.08
CA GLY A 226 -20.58 12.92 9.05
C GLY A 226 -20.14 13.97 8.03
N ARG A 227 -19.24 13.61 7.07
CA ARG A 227 -18.58 14.56 6.14
C ARG A 227 -18.83 14.15 4.69
N THR A 228 -19.23 15.11 3.88
CA THR A 228 -19.47 14.94 2.43
C THR A 228 -18.35 15.51 1.55
N ASP A 229 -17.36 16.18 2.15
CA ASP A 229 -16.22 16.78 1.47
C ASP A 229 -15.04 15.80 1.29
N LEU A 230 -15.11 14.63 1.94
CA LEU A 230 -14.09 13.60 1.78
C LEU A 230 -14.20 12.96 0.39
N PRO A 231 -13.09 12.88 -0.37
CA PRO A 231 -13.11 12.25 -1.67
C PRO A 231 -13.37 10.74 -1.54
N GLN A 232 -14.05 10.17 -2.52
CA GLN A 232 -14.17 8.72 -2.64
C GLN A 232 -12.82 8.12 -3.03
N ALA A 233 -12.51 6.91 -2.56
CA ALA A 233 -11.35 6.17 -3.01
C ALA A 233 -11.43 5.91 -4.52
N SER A 234 -10.32 6.09 -5.23
CA SER A 234 -10.25 5.81 -6.67
C SER A 234 -10.31 4.31 -6.97
N ALA A 235 -9.83 3.49 -6.05
CA ALA A 235 -9.90 2.04 -6.17
C ALA A 235 -9.99 1.37 -4.79
N VAL A 236 -10.65 0.22 -4.77
CA VAL A 236 -10.65 -0.74 -3.66
C VAL A 236 -9.96 -2.01 -4.13
N ILE A 237 -8.98 -2.48 -3.36
CA ILE A 237 -8.19 -3.68 -3.65
C ILE A 237 -8.48 -4.71 -2.56
N MET A 238 -9.06 -5.82 -2.97
CA MET A 238 -9.59 -6.84 -2.05
C MET A 238 -8.88 -8.18 -2.23
N GLN A 239 -8.40 -8.75 -1.15
CA GLN A 239 -7.92 -10.13 -1.14
C GLN A 239 -8.85 -11.00 -0.27
N TYR A 240 -9.15 -12.18 -0.76
CA TYR A 240 -9.77 -13.32 -0.07
C TYR A 240 -10.83 -12.97 0.99
N THR A 241 -11.93 -12.31 0.59
CA THR A 241 -13.04 -11.99 1.49
C THR A 241 -14.38 -12.50 0.97
N GLY A 242 -15.27 -12.86 1.89
CA GLY A 242 -16.65 -13.26 1.58
C GLY A 242 -17.66 -12.10 1.55
N TYR A 243 -17.21 -10.85 1.42
CA TYR A 243 -18.10 -9.68 1.41
C TYR A 243 -18.92 -9.60 0.12
N THR A 244 -20.24 -9.46 0.23
CA THR A 244 -21.18 -9.56 -0.91
C THR A 244 -21.94 -8.27 -1.21
N THR A 245 -21.98 -7.31 -0.27
CA THR A 245 -22.76 -6.08 -0.45
C THR A 245 -22.24 -5.25 -1.61
N VAL A 246 -23.15 -4.77 -2.45
CA VAL A 246 -22.86 -3.89 -3.60
C VAL A 246 -23.86 -2.74 -3.67
N SER A 247 -23.44 -1.60 -4.15
CA SER A 247 -24.29 -0.46 -4.47
C SER A 247 -23.65 0.43 -5.54
N GLN A 248 -24.43 1.35 -6.08
CA GLN A 248 -23.95 2.35 -7.04
C GLN A 248 -22.92 3.35 -6.49
N TYR A 249 -22.72 3.35 -5.17
CA TYR A 249 -21.77 4.23 -4.46
C TYR A 249 -20.41 3.57 -4.22
N ASP A 250 -20.23 2.32 -4.64
CA ASP A 250 -18.97 1.61 -4.49
C ASP A 250 -17.90 2.15 -5.44
N SER A 251 -16.66 2.13 -4.99
CA SER A 251 -15.50 2.45 -5.83
C SER A 251 -15.18 1.35 -6.84
N PRO A 252 -14.47 1.67 -7.93
CA PRO A 252 -13.81 0.68 -8.78
C PRO A 252 -13.09 -0.37 -7.95
N THR A 253 -13.25 -1.65 -8.26
CA THR A 253 -12.79 -2.73 -7.38
C THR A 253 -11.95 -3.77 -8.13
N TYR A 254 -10.70 -3.97 -7.66
CA TYR A 254 -9.87 -5.11 -7.99
C TYR A 254 -10.02 -6.17 -6.88
N ALA A 255 -10.11 -7.43 -7.24
CA ALA A 255 -10.13 -8.50 -6.25
C ALA A 255 -9.33 -9.73 -6.68
N CYS A 256 -8.68 -10.39 -5.72
CA CYS A 256 -8.00 -11.64 -5.93
C CYS A 256 -8.22 -12.64 -4.78
N CYS A 257 -8.25 -13.94 -5.14
CA CYS A 257 -8.55 -15.01 -4.19
C CYS A 257 -7.93 -16.34 -4.65
N GLY A 258 -7.60 -17.21 -3.69
CA GLY A 258 -7.19 -18.57 -3.99
C GLY A 258 -8.38 -19.49 -4.24
N THR A 259 -8.25 -20.45 -5.18
CA THR A 259 -9.35 -21.39 -5.48
C THR A 259 -9.52 -22.47 -4.41
N SER A 260 -8.51 -22.70 -3.56
CA SER A 260 -8.56 -23.62 -2.41
C SER A 260 -8.78 -22.90 -1.07
N ASP A 261 -9.26 -21.65 -1.12
CA ASP A 261 -9.62 -20.89 0.08
C ASP A 261 -10.83 -21.53 0.78
N GLY A 262 -10.59 -22.07 1.99
CA GLY A 262 -11.62 -22.71 2.82
C GLY A 262 -12.41 -21.74 3.69
N ILE A 263 -12.06 -20.44 3.72
CA ILE A 263 -12.70 -19.41 4.55
C ILE A 263 -13.56 -18.49 3.68
N ALA A 264 -13.04 -18.02 2.55
CA ALA A 264 -13.71 -17.10 1.65
C ALA A 264 -13.77 -17.69 0.23
N SER A 265 -14.96 -18.06 -0.22
CA SER A 265 -15.13 -18.63 -1.55
C SER A 265 -14.78 -17.60 -2.64
N TRP A 266 -13.86 -17.96 -3.53
CA TRP A 266 -13.53 -17.14 -4.70
C TRP A 266 -14.76 -16.85 -5.60
N ARG A 267 -15.74 -17.76 -5.65
CA ARG A 267 -16.99 -17.57 -6.38
C ARG A 267 -17.83 -16.44 -5.81
N THR A 268 -17.83 -16.28 -4.48
CA THR A 268 -18.51 -15.16 -3.82
C THR A 268 -17.89 -13.83 -4.21
N MET A 269 -16.55 -13.75 -4.25
CA MET A 269 -15.85 -12.55 -4.70
C MET A 269 -16.12 -12.25 -6.18
N GLN A 270 -16.05 -13.26 -7.03
CA GLN A 270 -16.36 -13.14 -8.45
C GLN A 270 -17.77 -12.60 -8.67
N SER A 271 -18.77 -13.21 -8.01
CA SER A 271 -20.17 -12.79 -8.13
C SER A 271 -20.40 -11.36 -7.66
N ARG A 272 -19.68 -10.91 -6.62
CA ARG A 272 -19.71 -9.52 -6.19
C ARG A 272 -19.19 -8.58 -7.28
N LEU A 273 -18.07 -8.92 -7.90
CA LEU A 273 -17.47 -8.07 -8.95
C LEU A 273 -18.34 -8.06 -10.22
N GLU A 274 -18.96 -9.18 -10.59
CA GLU A 274 -19.93 -9.24 -11.66
C GLU A 274 -21.13 -8.32 -11.38
N SER A 275 -21.60 -8.27 -10.12
CA SER A 275 -22.68 -7.38 -9.70
C SER A 275 -22.28 -5.90 -9.74
N LEU A 276 -21.04 -5.55 -9.36
CA LEU A 276 -20.51 -4.20 -9.51
C LEU A 276 -20.39 -3.79 -10.98
N SER A 277 -19.87 -4.70 -11.82
CA SER A 277 -19.76 -4.48 -13.26
C SER A 277 -21.12 -4.22 -13.90
N ALA A 278 -22.17 -4.94 -13.46
CA ALA A 278 -23.54 -4.73 -13.91
C ALA A 278 -24.10 -3.33 -13.55
N LEU A 279 -23.55 -2.70 -12.50
CA LEU A 279 -23.84 -1.30 -12.13
C LEU A 279 -22.98 -0.29 -12.90
N GLY A 280 -22.11 -0.75 -13.80
CA GLY A 280 -21.20 0.12 -14.58
C GLY A 280 -19.93 0.51 -13.80
N ILE A 281 -19.65 -0.10 -12.65
CA ILE A 281 -18.45 0.17 -11.85
C ILE A 281 -17.30 -0.68 -12.40
N PRO A 282 -16.11 -0.11 -12.70
CA PRO A 282 -14.96 -0.87 -13.18
C PRO A 282 -14.52 -1.95 -12.20
N THR A 283 -14.27 -3.15 -12.72
CA THR A 283 -13.84 -4.30 -11.90
C THR A 283 -12.76 -5.12 -12.60
N GLU A 284 -11.86 -5.72 -11.81
CA GLU A 284 -10.89 -6.72 -12.26
C GLU A 284 -10.82 -7.85 -11.23
N PHE A 285 -10.90 -9.11 -11.68
CA PHE A 285 -10.91 -10.28 -10.80
C PHE A 285 -9.88 -11.33 -11.21
N HIS A 286 -9.10 -11.78 -10.23
CA HIS A 286 -8.11 -12.85 -10.39
C HIS A 286 -8.34 -13.98 -9.41
N SER A 287 -8.39 -15.21 -9.91
CA SER A 287 -8.41 -16.42 -9.07
C SER A 287 -7.14 -17.22 -9.27
N TYR A 288 -6.49 -17.60 -8.18
CA TYR A 288 -5.21 -18.32 -8.18
C TYR A 288 -5.42 -19.78 -7.81
N SER A 289 -5.10 -20.66 -8.76
CA SER A 289 -5.33 -22.09 -8.62
C SER A 289 -4.56 -22.69 -7.44
N GLY A 290 -5.27 -23.41 -6.58
CA GLY A 290 -4.68 -24.17 -5.47
C GLY A 290 -4.26 -23.34 -4.26
N LEU A 291 -4.31 -22.01 -4.31
CA LEU A 291 -3.95 -21.19 -3.14
C LEU A 291 -5.03 -21.24 -2.06
N PRO A 292 -4.61 -21.37 -0.78
CA PRO A 292 -5.49 -21.27 0.36
C PRO A 292 -5.78 -19.81 0.73
N HIS A 293 -6.52 -19.60 1.83
CA HIS A 293 -6.74 -18.29 2.45
C HIS A 293 -5.42 -17.64 2.91
N GLY A 294 -5.31 -16.31 2.78
CA GLY A 294 -4.23 -15.55 3.39
C GLY A 294 -2.88 -15.73 2.74
N PHE A 295 -2.78 -15.64 1.41
CA PHE A 295 -1.50 -15.76 0.70
C PHE A 295 -0.64 -14.47 0.74
N GLY A 296 -1.12 -13.37 1.33
CA GLY A 296 -0.37 -12.11 1.48
C GLY A 296 0.16 -11.57 0.15
N LEU A 297 1.47 -11.32 0.05
CA LEU A 297 2.12 -10.90 -1.21
C LEU A 297 2.18 -11.99 -2.28
N GLY A 298 1.88 -13.25 -1.92
CA GLY A 298 1.92 -14.36 -2.85
C GLY A 298 3.32 -14.74 -3.36
N THR A 299 4.38 -14.27 -2.72
CA THR A 299 5.78 -14.53 -3.10
C THR A 299 6.06 -16.02 -3.21
N GLY A 300 6.67 -16.45 -4.33
CA GLY A 300 6.97 -17.86 -4.60
C GLY A 300 5.74 -18.71 -4.93
N THR A 301 4.56 -18.12 -5.13
CA THR A 301 3.32 -18.81 -5.49
C THR A 301 2.82 -18.40 -6.88
N VAL A 302 1.70 -18.97 -7.30
CA VAL A 302 1.03 -18.59 -8.56
C VAL A 302 0.41 -17.18 -8.51
N ALA A 303 0.33 -16.56 -7.33
CA ALA A 303 -0.15 -15.20 -7.13
C ALA A 303 0.98 -14.16 -7.13
N GLU A 304 2.24 -14.59 -7.30
CA GLU A 304 3.35 -13.62 -7.34
C GLU A 304 3.13 -12.58 -8.44
N GLY A 305 3.24 -11.29 -8.07
CA GLY A 305 3.01 -10.16 -8.99
C GLY A 305 1.58 -9.59 -8.95
N TRP A 306 0.66 -10.17 -8.19
CA TRP A 306 -0.71 -9.66 -8.10
C TRP A 306 -0.78 -8.20 -7.62
N LEU A 307 0.17 -7.77 -6.78
CA LEU A 307 0.22 -6.39 -6.28
C LEU A 307 0.48 -5.40 -7.41
N ASP A 308 1.35 -5.75 -8.37
CA ASP A 308 1.64 -4.93 -9.55
C ASP A 308 0.41 -4.83 -10.47
N ASP A 309 -0.35 -5.89 -10.60
CA ASP A 309 -1.61 -5.90 -11.35
C ASP A 309 -2.65 -4.97 -10.68
N ALA A 310 -2.76 -5.02 -9.35
CA ALA A 310 -3.64 -4.16 -8.59
C ALA A 310 -3.22 -2.68 -8.65
N VAL A 311 -1.91 -2.39 -8.61
CA VAL A 311 -1.38 -1.04 -8.80
C VAL A 311 -1.74 -0.52 -10.19
N ARG A 312 -1.58 -1.33 -11.23
CA ARG A 312 -1.96 -0.95 -12.59
C ARG A 312 -3.46 -0.63 -12.70
N PHE A 313 -4.31 -1.46 -12.08
CA PHE A 313 -5.75 -1.18 -11.99
C PHE A 313 -6.01 0.15 -11.28
N TRP A 314 -5.40 0.40 -10.12
CA TRP A 314 -5.55 1.66 -9.40
C TRP A 314 -5.13 2.88 -10.22
N GLN A 315 -3.98 2.81 -10.92
CA GLN A 315 -3.51 3.87 -11.83
C GLN A 315 -4.55 4.22 -12.89
N GLN A 316 -5.18 3.22 -13.49
CA GLN A 316 -6.22 3.42 -14.50
C GLN A 316 -7.44 4.16 -13.95
N GLN A 317 -7.80 3.90 -12.68
CA GLN A 317 -8.96 4.51 -12.05
C GLN A 317 -8.68 5.90 -11.47
N SER A 318 -7.45 6.18 -11.06
CA SER A 318 -7.07 7.47 -10.47
C SER A 318 -6.87 8.58 -11.51
N GLY A 319 -6.84 8.27 -12.80
CA GLY A 319 -6.46 9.23 -13.85
C GLY A 319 -5.01 9.71 -13.70
N ALA A 320 -4.25 9.12 -12.78
CA ALA A 320 -2.83 9.39 -12.64
C ALA A 320 -2.14 8.82 -13.88
N THR A 321 -1.78 9.68 -14.82
CA THR A 321 -0.70 9.36 -15.75
C THR A 321 0.41 8.76 -14.93
N ALA A 322 0.86 7.56 -15.33
CA ALA A 322 1.87 6.78 -14.63
C ALA A 322 2.83 7.72 -13.91
N ILE A 323 3.01 7.53 -12.60
CA ILE A 323 4.13 8.14 -11.90
C ILE A 323 5.33 7.49 -12.57
N CYS A 324 5.81 8.10 -13.67
CA CYS A 324 7.07 7.74 -14.25
C CYS A 324 8.07 8.00 -13.13
N SER A 325 8.47 6.94 -12.46
CA SER A 325 9.71 6.97 -11.71
C SER A 325 10.77 7.42 -12.72
N ALA A 326 11.16 8.69 -12.60
CA ALA A 326 12.39 9.19 -13.17
C ALA A 326 13.55 8.54 -12.37
N THR A 327 13.54 7.24 -12.32
CA THR A 327 14.67 6.43 -11.87
C THR A 327 15.23 5.75 -13.08
N ALA A 328 16.32 6.35 -13.51
CA ALA A 328 17.44 5.71 -14.18
C ALA A 328 17.08 4.69 -15.27
N ASN A 329 17.59 4.94 -16.44
CA ASN A 329 18.03 3.95 -17.42
C ASN A 329 18.57 2.64 -16.81
N THR A 330 17.73 1.86 -16.17
CA THR A 330 17.91 0.43 -16.07
C THR A 330 17.30 -0.12 -17.34
N LYS A 331 18.14 -0.67 -18.20
CA LYS A 331 17.74 -1.51 -19.33
C LYS A 331 16.56 -2.33 -18.87
N GLN A 332 15.39 -2.07 -19.46
CA GLN A 332 14.18 -2.88 -19.26
C GLN A 332 14.61 -4.33 -19.51
N SER A 333 14.75 -5.10 -18.45
CA SER A 333 15.12 -6.50 -18.59
C SER A 333 13.89 -7.18 -19.21
N ASP A 334 14.07 -7.71 -20.42
CA ASP A 334 13.02 -8.42 -21.12
C ASP A 334 12.43 -9.50 -20.19
N THR A 335 11.11 -9.48 -20.04
CA THR A 335 10.40 -10.52 -19.30
C THR A 335 10.28 -11.72 -20.22
N ILE A 336 11.09 -12.75 -19.98
CA ILE A 336 11.23 -13.91 -20.84
C ILE A 336 10.56 -15.11 -20.20
N TYR A 337 9.67 -15.79 -20.92
CA TYR A 337 9.02 -17.02 -20.50
C TYR A 337 9.22 -18.14 -21.53
N SER A 338 9.24 -19.36 -21.05
CA SER A 338 9.10 -20.55 -21.91
C SER A 338 7.64 -20.68 -22.40
N LEU A 339 7.40 -21.56 -23.38
CA LEU A 339 6.03 -21.91 -23.81
C LEU A 339 5.14 -22.46 -22.68
N ASN A 340 5.75 -23.00 -21.63
CA ASN A 340 5.03 -23.57 -20.48
C ASN A 340 4.86 -22.53 -19.35
N GLY A 341 5.07 -21.22 -19.63
CA GLY A 341 4.88 -20.14 -18.65
C GLY A 341 5.99 -20.00 -17.60
N ILE A 342 7.11 -20.74 -17.71
CA ILE A 342 8.22 -20.63 -16.74
C ILE A 342 9.07 -19.40 -17.10
N ARG A 343 9.23 -18.49 -16.16
CA ARG A 343 10.10 -17.29 -16.30
C ARG A 343 11.56 -17.70 -16.47
N ARG A 344 12.27 -17.01 -17.35
CA ARG A 344 13.70 -17.23 -17.65
C ARG A 344 14.49 -15.94 -17.58
N ASN A 345 15.75 -16.04 -17.19
CA ASN A 345 16.66 -14.90 -17.12
C ASN A 345 17.36 -14.62 -18.45
N THR A 346 17.29 -15.55 -19.43
CA THR A 346 17.91 -15.42 -20.74
C THR A 346 17.06 -16.06 -21.83
N ILE A 347 17.11 -15.50 -23.03
CA ILE A 347 16.50 -16.08 -24.23
C ILE A 347 17.25 -17.37 -24.59
N GLN A 348 16.50 -18.42 -24.90
CA GLN A 348 17.06 -19.72 -25.29
C GLN A 348 16.69 -20.07 -26.73
N LYS A 349 17.47 -20.99 -27.34
CA LYS A 349 17.15 -21.54 -28.65
C LYS A 349 15.75 -22.17 -28.66
N GLY A 350 14.98 -21.86 -29.68
CA GLY A 350 13.57 -22.30 -29.80
C GLY A 350 12.58 -21.15 -29.54
N ILE A 351 11.37 -21.48 -29.07
CA ILE A 351 10.30 -20.51 -28.86
C ILE A 351 10.38 -19.93 -27.44
N ASN A 352 10.43 -18.61 -27.37
CA ASN A 352 10.35 -17.82 -26.12
C ASN A 352 9.16 -16.88 -26.20
N ILE A 353 8.60 -16.50 -25.04
CA ILE A 353 7.64 -15.41 -24.92
C ILE A 353 8.40 -14.26 -24.28
N VAL A 354 8.66 -13.20 -25.05
CA VAL A 354 9.41 -12.02 -24.61
C VAL A 354 8.46 -10.84 -24.60
N ASN A 355 8.26 -10.24 -23.43
CA ASN A 355 7.33 -9.11 -23.23
C ASN A 355 5.94 -9.42 -23.78
N GLY A 356 5.43 -10.64 -23.51
CA GLY A 356 4.13 -11.11 -23.98
C GLY A 356 4.05 -11.49 -25.47
N LYS A 357 5.14 -11.37 -26.25
CA LYS A 357 5.17 -11.72 -27.68
C LYS A 357 5.98 -12.98 -27.93
N LYS A 358 5.45 -13.87 -28.77
CA LYS A 358 6.12 -15.11 -29.16
C LYS A 358 7.29 -14.80 -30.12
N GLN A 359 8.50 -15.22 -29.75
CA GLN A 359 9.73 -15.09 -30.56
C GLN A 359 10.38 -16.45 -30.76
N TYR A 360 10.86 -16.72 -31.98
CA TYR A 360 11.62 -17.92 -32.30
C TYR A 360 13.09 -17.56 -32.51
N ILE A 361 13.96 -18.21 -31.76
CA ILE A 361 15.43 -18.04 -31.83
C ILE A 361 16.02 -19.30 -32.47
N LYS A 362 16.73 -19.12 -33.54
CA LYS A 362 17.38 -20.20 -34.31
C LYS A 362 18.62 -20.77 -33.63
#